data_b91652f2d92942cbd47eaa0db9af898a
#
_entry.id   b91652f2d92942cbd47eaa0db9af898a
#
_cell.length_a   1.000
_cell.length_b   1.000
_cell.length_c   1.000
_cell.angle_alpha   90.00
_cell.angle_beta   90.00
_cell.angle_gamma   90.00
#
_symmetry.space_group_name_H-M   'P 1'
#
loop_
_entity.id
_entity.type
_entity.pdbx_description
1 polymer ?
#
loop_
_entity_poly.entity_id
_entity_poly.type
_entity_poly.pdbx_seq_one_letter_code
_entity_poly.pdbx_strand_id
1 'polypeptide(L)'
;GPFALDKEYPNWDDEGEYTPIFKTIPQIDHVSVWDFYPDADATNMEQAQYIIQRHKMSRTELRALKRRPYFRESLIEDAIEQGENYTKKYWEDDLIDYNTENEIDRFEVLEYWGMIDVEFLEDQAIEIPKELKKYDELQVNVWCCNGKLLRVVLNPFKPARIPYMASPYELNPYSFF
;
A
#
# COMPACT_ATOMS: atom_id res chain seq x y z
N GLY A 1 -4.34 12.96 -3.58
CA GLY A 1 -3.35 12.33 -2.70
C GLY A 1 -3.51 10.81 -2.72
N PRO A 2 -2.54 10.02 -2.22
CA PRO A 2 -2.61 8.55 -2.28
C PRO A 2 -3.79 7.94 -1.52
N PHE A 3 -4.47 8.73 -0.70
CA PHE A 3 -5.62 8.32 0.13
C PHE A 3 -6.91 9.00 -0.26
N ALA A 4 -6.96 9.62 -1.43
CA ALA A 4 -8.17 10.17 -1.99
C ALA A 4 -8.67 9.22 -3.08
N LEU A 5 -9.90 8.76 -2.94
CA LEU A 5 -10.58 7.94 -3.93
C LEU A 5 -11.57 8.80 -4.70
N ASP A 6 -11.50 8.71 -6.02
CA ASP A 6 -12.54 9.25 -6.87
C ASP A 6 -13.74 8.32 -6.82
N LYS A 7 -14.74 8.72 -6.06
CA LYS A 7 -15.98 7.96 -5.92
C LYS A 7 -17.03 8.49 -6.87
N GLU A 8 -17.55 7.59 -7.68
CA GLU A 8 -18.67 7.85 -8.56
C GLU A 8 -19.97 7.87 -7.75
N TYR A 9 -20.75 8.91 -7.94
CA TYR A 9 -22.11 9.02 -7.40
C TYR A 9 -23.08 9.02 -8.57
N PRO A 10 -24.09 8.15 -8.56
CA PRO A 10 -25.09 8.15 -9.58
C PRO A 10 -25.85 9.48 -9.56
N ASN A 11 -26.01 10.07 -10.71
CA ASN A 11 -26.79 11.29 -10.91
C ASN A 11 -27.51 11.19 -12.25
N TRP A 12 -28.79 11.55 -12.24
CA TRP A 12 -29.60 11.68 -13.44
C TRP A 12 -30.01 13.15 -13.57
N ASP A 13 -29.90 13.70 -14.75
CA ASP A 13 -30.39 15.04 -15.04
C ASP A 13 -31.91 15.07 -15.13
N ASP A 14 -32.47 16.26 -15.32
CA ASP A 14 -33.95 16.47 -15.42
C ASP A 14 -34.56 15.78 -16.66
N GLU A 15 -33.73 15.41 -17.63
CA GLU A 15 -34.11 14.67 -18.86
C GLU A 15 -34.00 13.15 -18.67
N GLY A 16 -33.47 12.69 -17.52
CA GLY A 16 -33.31 11.28 -17.17
C GLY A 16 -32.05 10.65 -17.76
N GLU A 17 -31.11 11.46 -18.24
CA GLU A 17 -29.81 11.00 -18.73
C GLU A 17 -28.83 10.78 -17.56
N TYR A 18 -28.07 9.68 -17.61
CA TYR A 18 -27.08 9.35 -16.56
C TYR A 18 -25.81 10.18 -16.72
N THR A 19 -25.61 11.10 -15.79
CA THR A 19 -24.42 11.95 -15.73
C THR A 19 -23.71 11.77 -14.39
N PRO A 20 -22.75 10.81 -14.27
CA PRO A 20 -22.12 10.50 -13.00
C PRO A 20 -21.29 11.67 -12.48
N ILE A 21 -21.40 11.93 -11.18
CA ILE A 21 -20.58 12.94 -10.48
C ILE A 21 -19.42 12.20 -9.79
N PHE A 22 -18.18 12.61 -10.08
CA PHE A 22 -16.99 12.12 -9.40
C PHE A 22 -16.58 13.09 -8.29
N LYS A 23 -16.36 12.55 -7.10
CA LYS A 23 -15.85 13.30 -5.95
C LYS A 23 -14.64 12.60 -5.38
N THR A 24 -13.56 13.34 -5.21
CA THR A 24 -12.38 12.89 -4.48
C THR A 24 -12.63 13.05 -2.99
N ILE A 25 -12.71 11.95 -2.26
CA ILE A 25 -12.97 11.94 -0.82
C ILE A 25 -11.87 11.18 -0.07
N PRO A 26 -11.54 11.57 1.17
CA PRO A 26 -10.70 10.73 2.02
C PRO A 26 -11.43 9.43 2.35
N GLN A 27 -10.69 8.33 2.36
CA GLN A 27 -11.19 7.00 2.70
C GLN A 27 -10.36 6.38 3.82
N ILE A 28 -11.02 5.62 4.69
CA ILE A 28 -10.39 4.75 5.69
C ILE A 28 -10.70 3.34 5.27
N ASP A 29 -9.64 2.56 5.04
CA ASP A 29 -9.74 1.17 4.67
C ASP A 29 -9.33 0.28 5.84
N HIS A 30 -10.03 -0.84 6.02
CA HIS A 30 -9.66 -1.86 6.98
C HIS A 30 -8.49 -2.67 6.45
N VAL A 31 -7.45 -2.82 7.27
CA VAL A 31 -6.30 -3.69 6.99
C VAL A 31 -6.35 -4.87 7.95
N SER A 32 -6.32 -6.08 7.39
CA SER A 32 -6.26 -7.31 8.18
C SER A 32 -4.94 -7.37 8.95
N VAL A 33 -4.98 -7.78 10.21
CA VAL A 33 -3.78 -7.99 11.03
C VAL A 33 -2.83 -9.02 10.43
N TRP A 34 -3.33 -9.96 9.63
CA TRP A 34 -2.56 -10.99 8.94
C TRP A 34 -1.76 -10.46 7.73
N ASP A 35 -2.13 -9.28 7.23
CA ASP A 35 -1.49 -8.61 6.11
C ASP A 35 -0.76 -7.33 6.55
N PHE A 36 -0.58 -7.16 7.86
CA PHE A 36 -0.02 -5.97 8.46
C PHE A 36 1.20 -6.32 9.33
N TYR A 37 2.36 -5.81 8.95
CA TYR A 37 3.64 -6.09 9.59
C TYR A 37 4.25 -4.78 10.09
N PRO A 38 3.94 -4.36 11.32
CA PRO A 38 4.54 -3.17 11.92
C PRO A 38 5.97 -3.45 12.38
N ASP A 39 6.68 -2.38 12.68
CA ASP A 39 7.97 -2.43 13.36
C ASP A 39 7.87 -3.22 14.67
N ALA A 40 8.63 -4.32 14.76
CA ALA A 40 8.57 -5.25 15.88
C ALA A 40 9.06 -4.64 17.22
N ASP A 41 9.87 -3.58 17.14
CA ASP A 41 10.43 -2.91 18.31
C ASP A 41 9.53 -1.77 18.82
N ALA A 42 8.49 -1.41 18.07
CA ALA A 42 7.57 -0.35 18.46
C ALA A 42 6.49 -0.86 19.41
N THR A 43 6.20 -0.09 20.44
CA THR A 43 5.12 -0.39 21.41
C THR A 43 3.78 0.23 21.04
N ASN A 44 3.78 1.15 20.08
CA ASN A 44 2.59 1.81 19.52
C ASN A 44 2.86 2.31 18.10
N MET A 45 1.79 2.67 17.38
CA MET A 45 1.88 3.12 15.98
C MET A 45 2.69 4.41 15.79
N GLU A 46 2.72 5.27 16.79
CA GLU A 46 3.45 6.55 16.73
C GLU A 46 4.96 6.35 16.81
N GLN A 47 5.39 5.26 17.44
CA GLN A 47 6.80 4.89 17.59
C GLN A 47 7.30 4.00 16.45
N ALA A 48 6.41 3.44 15.65
CA ALA A 48 6.79 2.57 14.54
C ALA A 48 7.63 3.34 13.51
N GLN A 49 8.84 2.86 13.26
CA GLN A 49 9.74 3.43 12.27
C GLN A 49 9.36 3.01 10.85
N TYR A 50 8.73 1.85 10.73
CA TYR A 50 8.23 1.33 9.45
C TYR A 50 6.97 0.48 9.65
N ILE A 51 6.23 0.35 8.56
CA ILE A 51 5.12 -0.58 8.42
C ILE A 51 5.19 -1.20 7.04
N ILE A 52 4.90 -2.50 6.97
CA ILE A 52 4.71 -3.20 5.71
C ILE A 52 3.27 -3.73 5.68
N GLN A 53 2.55 -3.39 4.62
CA GLN A 53 1.27 -4.00 4.30
C GLN A 53 1.41 -4.94 3.12
N ARG A 54 0.86 -6.14 3.23
CA ARG A 54 0.76 -7.11 2.16
C ARG A 54 -0.57 -6.96 1.45
N HIS A 55 -0.52 -6.85 0.13
CA HIS A 55 -1.68 -6.87 -0.73
C HIS A 55 -1.67 -8.16 -1.57
N LYS A 56 -2.80 -8.84 -1.63
CA LYS A 56 -3.01 -10.01 -2.49
C LYS A 56 -3.76 -9.55 -3.72
N MET A 57 -3.06 -9.39 -4.83
CA MET A 57 -3.62 -8.81 -6.05
C MET A 57 -3.75 -9.85 -7.16
N SER A 58 -4.85 -9.79 -7.88
CA SER A 58 -4.97 -10.44 -9.17
C SER A 58 -4.11 -9.74 -10.22
N ARG A 59 -3.86 -10.42 -11.34
CA ARG A 59 -3.15 -9.84 -12.50
C ARG A 59 -3.80 -8.54 -12.99
N THR A 60 -5.12 -8.47 -12.98
CA THR A 60 -5.86 -7.28 -13.40
C THR A 60 -5.69 -6.12 -12.43
N GLU A 61 -5.74 -6.38 -11.11
CA GLU A 61 -5.52 -5.37 -10.08
C GLU A 61 -4.10 -4.84 -10.12
N LEU A 62 -3.10 -5.73 -10.25
CA LEU A 62 -1.70 -5.33 -10.37
C LEU A 62 -1.47 -4.45 -11.61
N ARG A 63 -2.05 -4.84 -12.76
CA ARG A 63 -1.98 -4.04 -13.99
C ARG A 63 -2.70 -2.69 -13.86
N ALA A 64 -3.77 -2.61 -13.09
CA ALA A 64 -4.51 -1.37 -12.85
C ALA A 64 -3.67 -0.32 -12.08
N LEU A 65 -2.63 -0.72 -11.36
CA LEU A 65 -1.71 0.20 -10.68
C LEU A 65 -1.00 1.15 -11.66
N LYS A 66 -0.84 0.78 -12.93
CA LYS A 66 -0.30 1.66 -13.98
C LYS A 66 -1.04 2.99 -14.13
N ARG A 67 -2.33 3.01 -13.78
CA ARG A 67 -3.15 4.22 -13.84
C ARG A 67 -2.92 5.16 -12.67
N ARG A 68 -2.22 4.69 -11.64
CA ARG A 68 -1.93 5.49 -10.45
C ARG A 68 -0.64 6.28 -10.66
N PRO A 69 -0.52 7.49 -10.09
CA PRO A 69 0.67 8.30 -10.25
C PRO A 69 1.91 7.65 -9.64
N TYR A 70 3.04 7.87 -10.29
CA TYR A 70 4.38 7.43 -9.88
C TYR A 70 4.61 5.91 -9.91
N PHE A 71 3.67 5.10 -10.37
CA PHE A 71 3.92 3.68 -10.64
C PHE A 71 4.70 3.51 -11.95
N ARG A 72 5.69 2.62 -11.92
CA ARG A 72 6.59 2.33 -13.04
C ARG A 72 5.99 1.22 -13.91
N GLU A 73 5.38 1.58 -15.02
CA GLU A 73 4.61 0.66 -15.87
C GLU A 73 5.43 -0.53 -16.36
N SER A 74 6.69 -0.32 -16.78
CA SER A 74 7.57 -1.39 -17.23
C SER A 74 7.84 -2.41 -16.13
N LEU A 75 8.10 -1.96 -14.91
CA LEU A 75 8.36 -2.85 -13.78
C LEU A 75 7.12 -3.62 -13.32
N ILE A 76 5.93 -3.06 -13.52
CA ILE A 76 4.67 -3.79 -13.29
C ILE A 76 4.54 -4.93 -14.32
N GLU A 77 4.81 -4.69 -15.60
CA GLU A 77 4.78 -5.77 -16.60
C GLU A 77 5.84 -6.82 -16.33
N ASP A 78 7.07 -6.42 -16.01
CA ASP A 78 8.14 -7.35 -15.62
C ASP A 78 7.75 -8.23 -14.43
N ALA A 79 7.07 -7.65 -13.42
CA ALA A 79 6.58 -8.39 -12.27
C ALA A 79 5.47 -9.38 -12.67
N ILE A 80 4.60 -9.00 -13.60
CA ILE A 80 3.53 -9.86 -14.13
C ILE A 80 4.11 -11.00 -14.96
N GLU A 81 5.13 -10.74 -15.76
CA GLU A 81 5.80 -11.75 -16.60
C GLU A 81 6.53 -12.81 -15.75
N GLN A 82 7.05 -12.45 -14.58
CA GLN A 82 7.66 -13.40 -13.65
C GLN A 82 6.64 -14.38 -13.06
N GLY A 83 5.35 -14.07 -13.14
CA GLY A 83 4.27 -14.91 -12.64
C GLY A 83 3.88 -14.61 -11.19
N GLU A 84 2.85 -15.29 -10.77
CA GLU A 84 2.25 -15.19 -9.46
C GLU A 84 3.24 -15.72 -8.39
N ASN A 85 3.39 -14.99 -7.31
CA ASN A 85 4.38 -15.28 -6.25
C ASN A 85 3.75 -15.40 -4.86
N TYR A 86 2.43 -15.31 -4.78
CA TYR A 86 1.74 -15.45 -3.51
C TYR A 86 1.84 -16.88 -3.00
N THR A 87 2.37 -17.04 -1.80
CA THR A 87 2.39 -18.31 -1.09
C THR A 87 1.46 -18.21 0.11
N LYS A 88 0.50 -19.11 0.16
CA LYS A 88 -0.43 -19.23 1.28
C LYS A 88 0.35 -19.49 2.57
N LYS A 89 -0.02 -18.77 3.62
CA LYS A 89 0.59 -18.96 4.95
C LYS A 89 -0.19 -20.03 5.73
N TYR A 90 0.47 -20.76 6.63
CA TYR A 90 -0.14 -21.87 7.37
C TYR A 90 -1.39 -21.47 8.18
N TRP A 91 -1.45 -20.23 8.69
CA TRP A 91 -2.63 -19.72 9.41
C TRP A 91 -3.81 -19.37 8.50
N GLU A 92 -3.59 -19.24 7.21
CA GLU A 92 -4.66 -18.98 6.23
C GLU A 92 -5.43 -20.27 5.93
N ASP A 93 -4.82 -21.44 6.14
CA ASP A 93 -5.47 -22.74 5.97
C ASP A 93 -6.60 -22.95 6.97
N ASP A 94 -6.43 -22.42 8.19
CA ASP A 94 -7.44 -22.55 9.25
C ASP A 94 -8.62 -21.57 9.09
N LEU A 95 -8.44 -20.51 8.29
CA LEU A 95 -9.43 -19.45 8.09
C LEU A 95 -10.26 -19.60 6.81
N ILE A 96 -9.80 -20.40 5.88
CA ILE A 96 -10.47 -20.61 4.59
C ILE A 96 -11.21 -21.95 4.64
N ASP A 97 -12.53 -21.87 4.57
CA ASP A 97 -13.40 -23.05 4.47
C ASP A 97 -12.97 -23.94 3.29
N TYR A 98 -12.93 -25.24 3.50
CA TYR A 98 -12.36 -26.28 2.62
C TYR A 98 -12.87 -26.31 1.17
N ASN A 99 -13.77 -25.42 0.79
CA ASN A 99 -14.42 -25.41 -0.52
C ASN A 99 -13.79 -24.47 -1.57
N THR A 100 -12.71 -23.79 -1.27
CA THR A 100 -11.98 -22.99 -2.27
C THR A 100 -10.76 -23.73 -2.79
N GLU A 101 -10.98 -24.79 -3.55
CA GLU A 101 -9.96 -25.49 -4.37
C GLU A 101 -9.36 -24.60 -5.48
N ASN A 102 -9.81 -23.38 -5.61
CA ASN A 102 -9.20 -22.42 -6.49
C ASN A 102 -8.16 -21.62 -5.69
N GLU A 103 -6.96 -22.16 -5.59
CA GLU A 103 -5.78 -21.32 -5.43
C GLU A 103 -5.78 -20.35 -6.62
N ILE A 104 -6.41 -19.22 -6.41
CA ILE A 104 -6.42 -18.18 -7.41
C ILE A 104 -5.00 -17.65 -7.41
N ASP A 105 -4.32 -17.81 -8.54
CA ASP A 105 -3.02 -17.22 -8.79
C ASP A 105 -3.02 -15.74 -8.39
N ARG A 106 -2.27 -15.41 -7.37
CA ARG A 106 -2.19 -14.06 -6.80
C ARG A 106 -0.76 -13.57 -6.76
N PHE A 107 -0.62 -12.27 -6.87
CA PHE A 107 0.64 -11.56 -6.64
C PHE A 107 0.68 -11.05 -5.21
N GLU A 108 1.76 -11.37 -4.51
CA GLU A 108 2.08 -10.72 -3.25
C GLU A 108 2.75 -9.37 -3.56
N VAL A 109 2.04 -8.30 -3.25
CA VAL A 109 2.55 -6.94 -3.39
C VAL A 109 2.74 -6.36 -2.00
N LEU A 110 3.94 -5.89 -1.72
CA LEU A 110 4.29 -5.30 -0.43
C LEU A 110 4.30 -3.77 -0.56
N GLU A 111 3.60 -3.11 0.34
CA GLU A 111 3.62 -1.67 0.51
C GLU A 111 4.35 -1.32 1.80
N TYR A 112 5.47 -0.63 1.66
CA TYR A 112 6.31 -0.18 2.77
C TYR A 112 6.09 1.31 3.03
N TRP A 113 5.99 1.65 4.29
CA TRP A 113 6.04 3.02 4.80
C TRP A 113 7.12 3.09 5.85
N GLY A 114 8.10 3.98 5.70
CA GLY A 114 9.18 4.10 6.68
C GLY A 114 10.34 4.94 6.17
N MET A 115 11.45 4.88 6.89
CA MET A 115 12.68 5.62 6.59
C MET A 115 13.51 4.84 5.58
N ILE A 116 14.09 5.55 4.62
CA ILE A 116 15.06 5.01 3.66
C ILE A 116 16.17 6.04 3.46
N ASP A 117 17.41 5.55 3.29
CA ASP A 117 18.59 6.36 3.03
C ASP A 117 18.41 7.22 1.78
N VAL A 118 18.84 8.46 1.86
CA VAL A 118 18.81 9.42 0.75
C VAL A 118 19.66 8.93 -0.43
N GLU A 119 20.81 8.32 -0.17
CA GLU A 119 21.69 7.75 -1.20
C GLU A 119 20.94 6.69 -2.03
N PHE A 120 20.21 5.77 -1.37
CA PHE A 120 19.39 4.79 -2.07
C PHE A 120 18.30 5.43 -2.93
N LEU A 121 17.66 6.50 -2.43
CA LEU A 121 16.62 7.21 -3.19
C LEU A 121 17.20 7.90 -4.43
N GLU A 122 18.40 8.48 -4.34
CA GLU A 122 19.10 9.09 -5.48
C GLU A 122 19.47 8.03 -6.52
N ASP A 123 19.93 6.85 -6.11
CA ASP A 123 20.22 5.71 -6.99
C ASP A 123 18.96 5.22 -7.75
N GLN A 124 17.79 5.34 -7.13
CA GLN A 124 16.50 5.05 -7.76
C GLN A 124 15.96 6.18 -8.65
N ALA A 125 16.76 7.23 -8.87
CA ALA A 125 16.39 8.43 -9.61
C ALA A 125 15.15 9.13 -9.05
N ILE A 126 14.98 9.12 -7.73
CA ILE A 126 13.91 9.86 -7.04
C ILE A 126 14.36 11.30 -6.87
N GLU A 127 13.53 12.23 -7.37
CA GLU A 127 13.81 13.66 -7.23
C GLU A 127 13.60 14.09 -5.78
N ILE A 128 14.69 14.44 -5.11
CA ILE A 128 14.71 14.89 -3.70
C ILE A 128 14.81 16.40 -3.66
N PRO A 129 13.85 17.10 -3.01
CA PRO A 129 13.92 18.53 -2.80
C PRO A 129 15.23 18.94 -2.08
N LYS A 130 15.83 20.06 -2.48
CA LYS A 130 17.13 20.51 -1.95
C LYS A 130 17.13 20.66 -0.44
N GLU A 131 16.00 21.07 0.14
CA GLU A 131 15.81 21.24 1.58
C GLU A 131 15.90 19.93 2.36
N LEU A 132 15.61 18.81 1.69
CA LEU A 132 15.60 17.47 2.29
C LEU A 132 16.94 16.75 2.12
N LYS A 133 17.81 17.17 1.21
CA LYS A 133 19.12 16.55 0.99
C LYS A 133 20.10 16.65 2.16
N LYS A 134 19.76 17.45 3.18
CA LYS A 134 20.53 17.57 4.42
C LYS A 134 20.28 16.44 5.43
N TYR A 135 19.28 15.62 5.20
CA TYR A 135 18.94 14.47 6.03
C TYR A 135 19.57 13.22 5.43
N ASP A 136 20.01 12.31 6.28
CA ASP A 136 20.57 11.03 5.87
C ASP A 136 19.48 10.06 5.41
N GLU A 137 18.28 10.14 6.02
CA GLU A 137 17.12 9.31 5.74
C GLU A 137 15.85 10.15 5.54
N LEU A 138 14.94 9.65 4.72
CA LEU A 138 13.64 10.28 4.47
C LEU A 138 12.51 9.27 4.57
N GLN A 139 11.37 9.72 5.06
CA GLN A 139 10.15 8.90 5.04
C GLN A 139 9.60 8.76 3.62
N VAL A 140 9.32 7.53 3.24
CA VAL A 140 8.88 7.16 1.89
C VAL A 140 7.70 6.20 1.92
N ASN A 141 7.04 6.07 0.77
CA ASN A 141 6.16 4.97 0.43
C ASN A 141 6.77 4.19 -0.73
N VAL A 142 6.95 2.90 -0.54
CA VAL A 142 7.50 1.98 -1.55
C VAL A 142 6.53 0.84 -1.81
N TRP A 143 6.33 0.50 -3.07
CA TRP A 143 5.57 -0.67 -3.49
C TRP A 143 6.49 -1.61 -4.24
N CYS A 144 6.50 -2.88 -3.87
CA CYS A 144 7.30 -3.89 -4.56
C CYS A 144 6.52 -5.18 -4.81
N CYS A 145 6.89 -5.87 -5.90
CA CYS A 145 6.38 -7.17 -6.26
C CYS A 145 7.46 -7.92 -7.03
N ASN A 146 7.67 -9.20 -6.74
CA ASN A 146 8.68 -10.02 -7.43
C ASN A 146 10.09 -9.37 -7.47
N GLY A 147 10.50 -8.71 -6.39
CA GLY A 147 11.77 -7.99 -6.31
C GLY A 147 11.86 -6.73 -7.19
N LYS A 148 10.75 -6.28 -7.78
CA LYS A 148 10.69 -5.05 -8.56
C LYS A 148 10.09 -3.91 -7.73
N LEU A 149 10.75 -2.75 -7.75
CA LEU A 149 10.26 -1.53 -7.10
C LEU A 149 9.23 -0.85 -8.01
N LEU A 150 7.96 -1.18 -7.82
CA LEU A 150 6.86 -0.69 -8.66
C LEU A 150 6.63 0.82 -8.48
N ARG A 151 6.85 1.32 -7.26
CA ARG A 151 6.70 2.73 -6.91
C ARG A 151 7.64 3.07 -5.77
N VAL A 152 8.29 4.24 -5.85
CA VAL A 152 9.05 4.84 -4.75
C VAL A 152 8.75 6.33 -4.74
N VAL A 153 8.19 6.84 -3.64
CA VAL A 153 7.86 8.26 -3.50
C VAL A 153 8.12 8.73 -2.08
N LEU A 154 8.45 10.01 -1.93
CA LEU A 154 8.53 10.64 -0.62
C LEU A 154 7.15 10.65 0.04
N ASN A 155 7.14 10.60 1.38
CA ASN A 155 5.90 10.67 2.15
C ASN A 155 5.16 11.98 1.84
N PRO A 156 3.90 11.93 1.36
CA PRO A 156 3.16 13.11 0.95
C PRO A 156 2.60 13.93 2.12
N PHE A 157 2.62 13.40 3.33
CA PHE A 157 2.09 14.09 4.49
C PHE A 157 3.03 15.16 5.01
N LYS A 158 2.47 16.24 5.55
CA LYS A 158 3.19 17.34 6.22
C LYS A 158 2.53 17.64 7.56
N PRO A 159 3.14 17.30 8.70
CA PRO A 159 4.41 16.56 8.83
C PRO A 159 4.31 15.12 8.30
N ALA A 160 5.44 14.55 7.92
CA ALA A 160 5.52 13.16 7.47
C ALA A 160 5.04 12.22 8.58
N ARG A 161 4.19 11.27 8.22
CA ARG A 161 3.61 10.30 9.16
C ARG A 161 3.24 9.01 8.46
N ILE A 162 3.20 7.94 9.21
CA ILE A 162 2.69 6.65 8.74
C ILE A 162 1.14 6.70 8.76
N PRO A 163 0.46 6.38 7.65
CA PRO A 163 -0.99 6.58 7.51
C PRO A 163 -1.83 5.45 8.07
N TYR A 164 -1.38 4.78 9.11
CA TYR A 164 -2.11 3.69 9.76
C TYR A 164 -2.49 4.07 11.17
N MET A 165 -3.60 3.50 11.62
CA MET A 165 -4.11 3.68 12.96
C MET A 165 -4.57 2.34 13.51
N ALA A 166 -4.07 1.98 14.71
CA ALA A 166 -4.53 0.78 15.39
C ALA A 166 -5.80 1.11 16.19
N SER A 167 -6.80 0.21 16.10
CA SER A 167 -7.99 0.23 16.95
C SER A 167 -8.03 -1.05 17.77
N PRO A 168 -7.42 -1.08 18.96
CA PRO A 168 -7.38 -2.27 19.80
C PRO A 168 -8.78 -2.61 20.31
N TYR A 169 -9.09 -3.90 20.37
CA TYR A 169 -10.35 -4.40 20.94
C TYR A 169 -10.40 -4.13 22.46
N GLU A 170 -9.27 -4.25 23.14
CA GLU A 170 -9.10 -3.87 24.53
C GLU A 170 -8.00 -2.81 24.64
N LEU A 171 -8.23 -1.80 25.45
CA LEU A 171 -7.22 -0.82 25.80
C LEU A 171 -6.15 -1.48 26.68
N ASN A 172 -5.29 -2.27 26.10
CA ASN A 172 -4.09 -2.72 26.78
C ASN A 172 -2.96 -1.71 26.49
N PRO A 173 -2.56 -0.88 27.46
CA PRO A 173 -1.53 0.13 27.24
C PRO A 173 -0.14 -0.46 27.02
N TYR A 174 0.02 -1.77 27.09
CA TYR A 174 1.32 -2.47 27.05
C TYR A 174 1.50 -3.41 25.84
N SER A 175 0.53 -3.53 24.96
CA SER A 175 0.68 -4.36 23.76
C SER A 175 -0.10 -3.84 22.57
N PHE A 176 0.45 -4.06 21.38
CA PHE A 176 -0.22 -3.83 20.10
C PHE A 176 -1.36 -4.82 19.81
N PHE A 177 -1.40 -5.94 20.54
CA PHE A 177 -2.29 -7.07 20.31
C PHE A 177 -2.95 -7.55 21.59
#